data_0ada3f130bd474b2e42c46e92a4dc198
#
_entry.id   0ada3f130bd474b2e42c46e92a4dc198
#
_cell.length_a   1.000
_cell.length_b   1.000
_cell.length_c   1.000
_cell.angle_alpha   90.00
_cell.angle_beta   90.00
_cell.angle_gamma   90.00
#
_symmetry.space_group_name_H-M   'P 1'
#
loop_
_entity.id
_entity.type
_entity.pdbx_description
1 polymer ?
#
loop_
_entity_poly.entity_id
_entity_poly.type
_entity_poly.pdbx_seq_one_letter_code
_entity_poly.pdbx_strand_id
1 'polypeptide(L)'
;MIIKYFELNKVDLNKNYFFLLHGENQGLKNELIENKFKRNYLEKSYNYDENEILNNKENFYDNILSNSFFENEKLIIINRATDKITNIIEDILEKKITDLVLVLNANTLEKRSKIRLFFEKNKETISIPFYEDNNQTLMAIVNNFFRSRKILIAQQSINILVNRCRGDRQNLNNELQKIESFILNKNKIEIDDLLKLTNLAENYNVSELVDSCLAKNKRKTINILNENNYSLEDCIIIIRTFLIKSKRLLKLSTDYENGKKITDVISSYKPPIFWKDKAIVEDQIKSWSYINVEELIYKINEIELLIKKNSDIAINVLSNFIIEQVTSANN
;
A
#
# COMPACT_ATOMS: atom_id res chain seq x y z
N MET A 1 -23.82 -5.62 9.60
CA MET A 1 -23.32 -5.16 10.94
C MET A 1 -21.87 -4.71 10.82
N ILE A 2 -21.45 -3.63 11.50
CA ILE A 2 -20.05 -3.17 11.52
C ILE A 2 -19.39 -3.62 12.82
N ILE A 3 -18.24 -4.27 12.74
CA ILE A 3 -17.43 -4.69 13.91
C ILE A 3 -15.97 -4.30 13.72
N LYS A 4 -15.22 -4.21 14.81
CA LYS A 4 -13.76 -4.06 14.76
C LYS A 4 -13.10 -5.43 14.63
N TYR A 5 -11.91 -5.48 14.00
CA TYR A 5 -11.21 -6.76 13.73
C TYR A 5 -10.99 -7.63 14.98
N PHE A 6 -10.74 -7.03 16.15
CA PHE A 6 -10.56 -7.76 17.41
C PHE A 6 -11.87 -8.31 18.01
N GLU A 7 -13.03 -7.81 17.56
CA GLU A 7 -14.34 -8.29 17.98
C GLU A 7 -14.77 -9.54 17.22
N LEU A 8 -14.07 -9.89 16.12
CA LEU A 8 -14.35 -11.10 15.34
C LEU A 8 -14.27 -12.38 16.18
N ASN A 9 -13.47 -12.40 17.26
CA ASN A 9 -13.42 -13.51 18.19
C ASN A 9 -14.76 -13.81 18.92
N LYS A 10 -15.69 -12.84 18.92
CA LYS A 10 -17.03 -12.97 19.51
C LYS A 10 -18.08 -13.43 18.50
N VAL A 11 -17.72 -13.47 17.22
CA VAL A 11 -18.60 -13.90 16.14
C VAL A 11 -18.45 -15.41 15.98
N ASP A 12 -19.58 -16.10 15.97
CA ASP A 12 -19.65 -17.53 15.67
C ASP A 12 -19.47 -17.71 14.15
N LEU A 13 -18.30 -18.18 13.74
CA LEU A 13 -17.98 -18.39 12.33
C LEU A 13 -18.72 -19.60 11.72
N ASN A 14 -19.32 -20.46 12.55
CA ASN A 14 -20.15 -21.59 12.08
C ASN A 14 -21.52 -21.13 11.57
N LYS A 15 -21.88 -19.89 11.77
CA LYS A 15 -23.04 -19.28 11.11
C LYS A 15 -22.61 -18.72 9.78
N ASN A 16 -23.40 -18.93 8.74
CA ASN A 16 -23.16 -18.50 7.38
C ASN A 16 -23.12 -16.95 7.31
N TYR A 17 -21.96 -16.38 7.51
CA TYR A 17 -21.77 -14.94 7.41
C TYR A 17 -20.95 -14.56 6.19
N PHE A 18 -21.37 -13.46 5.57
CA PHE A 18 -20.61 -12.80 4.55
C PHE A 18 -19.81 -11.66 5.17
N PHE A 19 -18.50 -11.68 4.94
CA PHE A 19 -17.58 -10.72 5.52
C PHE A 19 -17.02 -9.79 4.45
N LEU A 20 -17.03 -8.48 4.71
CA LEU A 20 -16.32 -7.48 3.94
C LEU A 20 -15.16 -6.93 4.76
N LEU A 21 -13.94 -7.24 4.35
CA LEU A 21 -12.71 -6.69 4.90
C LEU A 21 -12.28 -5.54 3.99
N HIS A 22 -12.28 -4.29 4.47
CA HIS A 22 -11.94 -3.15 3.65
C HIS A 22 -11.05 -2.15 4.38
N GLY A 23 -10.21 -1.42 3.65
CA GLY A 23 -9.30 -0.41 4.20
C GLY A 23 -7.86 -0.60 3.77
N GLU A 24 -6.99 0.25 4.29
CA GLU A 24 -5.61 0.40 3.83
C GLU A 24 -4.66 -0.69 4.37
N ASN A 25 -4.94 -1.25 5.54
CA ASN A 25 -4.06 -2.20 6.21
C ASN A 25 -4.15 -3.61 5.62
N GLN A 26 -3.49 -3.80 4.47
CA GLN A 26 -3.48 -5.10 3.78
C GLN A 26 -2.82 -6.19 4.63
N GLY A 27 -1.74 -5.86 5.36
CA GLY A 27 -1.05 -6.82 6.22
C GLY A 27 -1.96 -7.39 7.32
N LEU A 28 -2.75 -6.55 7.97
CA LEU A 28 -3.69 -7.00 9.01
C LEU A 28 -4.86 -7.79 8.41
N LYS A 29 -5.35 -7.43 7.21
CA LYS A 29 -6.37 -8.22 6.51
C LYS A 29 -5.86 -9.61 6.15
N ASN A 30 -4.66 -9.70 5.58
CA ASN A 30 -4.03 -10.98 5.24
C ASN A 30 -3.81 -11.85 6.49
N GLU A 31 -3.29 -11.25 7.57
CA GLU A 31 -3.10 -11.95 8.85
C GLU A 31 -4.42 -12.51 9.39
N LEU A 32 -5.51 -11.74 9.30
CA LEU A 32 -6.83 -12.20 9.72
C LEU A 32 -7.34 -13.36 8.83
N ILE A 33 -7.20 -13.23 7.52
CA ILE A 33 -7.61 -14.27 6.56
C ILE A 33 -6.87 -15.58 6.86
N GLU A 34 -5.56 -15.55 7.01
CA GLU A 34 -4.76 -16.75 7.26
C GLU A 34 -5.05 -17.37 8.64
N ASN A 35 -5.06 -16.56 9.69
CA ASN A 35 -5.12 -17.06 11.07
C ASN A 35 -6.53 -17.37 11.57
N LYS A 36 -7.57 -16.78 10.99
CA LYS A 36 -8.95 -16.97 11.46
C LYS A 36 -9.82 -17.69 10.45
N PHE A 37 -9.79 -17.28 9.19
CA PHE A 37 -10.63 -17.91 8.19
C PHE A 37 -10.00 -19.19 7.66
N LYS A 38 -8.83 -19.13 7.03
CA LYS A 38 -8.21 -20.33 6.42
C LYS A 38 -7.89 -21.44 7.41
N ARG A 39 -7.47 -21.06 8.63
CA ARG A 39 -7.14 -22.06 9.65
C ARG A 39 -8.32 -22.97 10.02
N ASN A 40 -9.54 -22.44 9.94
CA ASN A 40 -10.76 -23.22 10.22
C ASN A 40 -11.24 -24.02 9.00
N TYR A 41 -10.71 -23.73 7.79
CA TYR A 41 -11.15 -24.31 6.52
C TYR A 41 -9.97 -24.81 5.67
N LEU A 42 -8.99 -25.50 6.30
CA LEU A 42 -7.66 -25.82 5.72
C LEU A 42 -7.69 -26.49 4.33
N GLU A 43 -8.67 -27.34 4.05
CA GLU A 43 -8.75 -28.07 2.78
C GLU A 43 -9.86 -27.54 1.84
N LYS A 44 -10.61 -26.53 2.26
CA LYS A 44 -11.87 -26.09 1.62
C LYS A 44 -11.93 -24.59 1.38
N SER A 45 -10.75 -23.96 1.15
CA SER A 45 -10.68 -22.53 0.86
C SER A 45 -10.38 -22.28 -0.61
N TYR A 46 -11.26 -21.53 -1.25
CA TYR A 46 -11.15 -21.14 -2.65
C TYR A 46 -10.86 -19.65 -2.75
N ASN A 47 -9.83 -19.28 -3.52
CA ASN A 47 -9.45 -17.89 -3.73
C ASN A 47 -9.79 -17.50 -5.16
N TYR A 48 -10.55 -16.40 -5.30
CA TYR A 48 -10.90 -15.80 -6.58
C TYR A 48 -10.45 -14.35 -6.63
N ASP A 49 -10.19 -13.88 -7.83
CA ASP A 49 -10.11 -12.46 -8.12
C ASP A 49 -11.45 -11.95 -8.63
N GLU A 50 -11.85 -10.72 -8.29
CA GLU A 50 -13.11 -10.15 -8.77
C GLU A 50 -13.23 -10.23 -10.29
N ASN A 51 -12.15 -9.94 -11.03
CA ASN A 51 -12.16 -9.97 -12.48
C ASN A 51 -12.40 -11.38 -13.06
N GLU A 52 -11.87 -12.43 -12.41
CA GLU A 52 -12.12 -13.82 -12.81
C GLU A 52 -13.60 -14.16 -12.71
N ILE A 53 -14.23 -13.74 -11.61
CA ILE A 53 -15.67 -13.96 -11.38
C ILE A 53 -16.51 -13.18 -12.42
N LEU A 54 -16.17 -11.92 -12.67
CA LEU A 54 -16.90 -11.07 -13.60
C LEU A 54 -16.82 -11.58 -15.04
N ASN A 55 -15.68 -12.19 -15.41
CA ASN A 55 -15.46 -12.76 -16.74
C ASN A 55 -16.13 -14.12 -16.94
N ASN A 56 -16.36 -14.89 -15.88
CA ASN A 56 -16.95 -16.23 -15.94
C ASN A 56 -17.90 -16.51 -14.77
N LYS A 57 -19.02 -15.82 -14.76
CA LYS A 57 -20.01 -15.89 -13.68
C LYS A 57 -20.64 -17.28 -13.54
N GLU A 58 -20.95 -17.95 -14.66
CA GLU A 58 -21.57 -19.27 -14.64
C GLU A 58 -20.72 -20.29 -13.92
N ASN A 59 -19.44 -20.38 -14.27
CA ASN A 59 -18.50 -21.27 -13.61
C ASN A 59 -18.34 -20.97 -12.11
N PHE A 60 -18.37 -19.69 -11.74
CA PHE A 60 -18.33 -19.28 -10.34
C PHE A 60 -19.57 -19.77 -9.58
N TYR A 61 -20.76 -19.58 -10.15
CA TYR A 61 -22.01 -20.09 -9.55
C TYR A 61 -22.01 -21.61 -9.45
N ASP A 62 -21.57 -22.31 -10.49
CA ASP A 62 -21.50 -23.78 -10.50
C ASP A 62 -20.56 -24.29 -9.39
N ASN A 63 -19.41 -23.64 -9.19
CA ASN A 63 -18.47 -23.98 -8.13
C ASN A 63 -19.03 -23.73 -6.71
N ILE A 64 -19.84 -22.68 -6.53
CA ILE A 64 -20.49 -22.41 -5.26
C ILE A 64 -21.64 -23.37 -5.02
N LEU A 65 -22.46 -23.64 -6.03
CA LEU A 65 -23.67 -24.45 -5.94
C LEU A 65 -23.39 -25.95 -5.98
N SER A 66 -22.22 -26.37 -6.53
CA SER A 66 -21.83 -27.77 -6.52
C SER A 66 -21.59 -28.24 -5.09
N ASN A 67 -22.60 -28.89 -4.51
CA ASN A 67 -22.43 -29.61 -3.25
C ASN A 67 -21.64 -30.87 -3.55
N SER A 68 -20.38 -30.92 -3.13
CA SER A 68 -19.69 -32.17 -2.98
C SER A 68 -20.34 -32.93 -1.82
N PHE A 69 -20.74 -34.18 -2.01
CA PHE A 69 -21.33 -35.05 -0.97
C PHE A 69 -20.45 -35.21 0.27
N PHE A 70 -19.21 -34.68 0.21
CA PHE A 70 -18.18 -34.81 1.25
C PHE A 70 -17.76 -33.47 1.86
N GLU A 71 -18.27 -32.32 1.39
CA GLU A 71 -17.87 -30.97 1.85
C GLU A 71 -19.00 -30.32 2.64
N ASN A 72 -18.83 -30.24 3.95
CA ASN A 72 -19.84 -29.68 4.84
C ASN A 72 -19.79 -28.15 4.97
N GLU A 73 -18.63 -27.51 4.65
CA GLU A 73 -18.47 -26.05 4.74
C GLU A 73 -17.41 -25.57 3.75
N LYS A 74 -17.67 -24.47 3.01
CA LYS A 74 -16.74 -23.86 2.06
C LYS A 74 -16.37 -22.45 2.48
N LEU A 75 -15.08 -22.11 2.38
CA LEU A 75 -14.59 -20.75 2.50
C LEU A 75 -14.27 -20.20 1.11
N ILE A 76 -14.94 -19.13 0.72
CA ILE A 76 -14.64 -18.41 -0.52
C ILE A 76 -14.06 -17.05 -0.18
N ILE A 77 -12.88 -16.78 -0.72
CA ILE A 77 -12.19 -15.49 -0.55
C ILE A 77 -12.15 -14.81 -1.92
N ILE A 78 -12.73 -13.61 -2.00
CA ILE A 78 -12.74 -12.80 -3.21
C ILE A 78 -11.82 -11.60 -3.00
N ASN A 79 -10.73 -11.55 -3.73
CA ASN A 79 -9.75 -10.49 -3.65
C ASN A 79 -10.07 -9.32 -4.59
N ARG A 80 -9.60 -8.13 -4.23
CA ARG A 80 -9.77 -6.88 -4.98
C ARG A 80 -11.22 -6.49 -5.23
N ALA A 81 -12.10 -6.88 -4.29
CA ALA A 81 -13.53 -6.64 -4.41
C ALA A 81 -13.86 -5.13 -4.50
N THR A 82 -14.74 -4.79 -5.44
CA THR A 82 -15.26 -3.44 -5.69
C THR A 82 -16.78 -3.45 -5.79
N ASP A 83 -17.39 -2.31 -6.10
CA ASP A 83 -18.83 -2.19 -6.30
C ASP A 83 -19.36 -3.08 -7.45
N LYS A 84 -18.50 -3.56 -8.34
CA LYS A 84 -18.91 -4.35 -9.53
C LYS A 84 -19.45 -5.73 -9.15
N ILE A 85 -18.99 -6.31 -8.03
CA ILE A 85 -19.42 -7.64 -7.60
C ILE A 85 -20.70 -7.61 -6.76
N THR A 86 -21.20 -6.43 -6.39
CA THR A 86 -22.32 -6.28 -5.45
C THR A 86 -23.52 -7.14 -5.83
N ASN A 87 -23.98 -7.08 -7.08
CA ASN A 87 -25.15 -7.84 -7.53
C ASN A 87 -24.96 -9.36 -7.39
N ILE A 88 -23.73 -9.87 -7.64
CA ILE A 88 -23.42 -11.29 -7.50
C ILE A 88 -23.51 -11.71 -6.04
N ILE A 89 -23.03 -10.86 -5.14
CA ILE A 89 -23.09 -11.13 -3.69
C ILE A 89 -24.53 -11.07 -3.16
N GLU A 90 -25.34 -10.14 -3.65
CA GLU A 90 -26.78 -10.06 -3.34
C GLU A 90 -27.49 -11.34 -3.78
N ASP A 91 -27.29 -11.80 -5.02
CA ASP A 91 -27.86 -13.04 -5.55
C ASP A 91 -27.48 -14.28 -4.72
N ILE A 92 -26.21 -14.37 -4.28
CA ILE A 92 -25.73 -15.49 -3.47
C ILE A 92 -26.39 -15.48 -2.10
N LEU A 93 -26.56 -14.29 -1.50
CA LEU A 93 -27.20 -14.14 -0.20
C LEU A 93 -28.68 -14.51 -0.27
N GLU A 94 -29.40 -14.09 -1.33
CA GLU A 94 -30.80 -14.40 -1.56
C GLU A 94 -31.07 -15.90 -1.74
N LYS A 95 -30.12 -16.62 -2.34
CA LYS A 95 -30.20 -18.08 -2.53
C LYS A 95 -30.05 -18.86 -1.21
N LYS A 96 -29.68 -18.20 -0.11
CA LYS A 96 -29.54 -18.81 1.23
C LYS A 96 -28.74 -20.11 1.22
N ILE A 97 -27.59 -20.08 0.52
CA ILE A 97 -26.71 -21.25 0.43
C ILE A 97 -26.20 -21.57 1.83
N THR A 98 -26.47 -22.77 2.31
CA THR A 98 -25.96 -23.27 3.58
C THR A 98 -24.50 -23.68 3.44
N ASP A 99 -23.75 -23.63 4.55
CA ASP A 99 -22.37 -24.10 4.65
C ASP A 99 -21.38 -23.29 3.77
N LEU A 100 -21.65 -21.99 3.56
CA LEU A 100 -20.79 -21.06 2.82
C LEU A 100 -20.35 -19.89 3.73
N VAL A 101 -19.03 -19.74 3.89
CA VAL A 101 -18.43 -18.52 4.42
C VAL A 101 -17.78 -17.75 3.28
N LEU A 102 -18.17 -16.52 3.09
CA LEU A 102 -17.69 -15.67 2.02
C LEU A 102 -16.97 -14.46 2.58
N VAL A 103 -15.73 -14.26 2.15
CA VAL A 103 -14.86 -13.15 2.58
C VAL A 103 -14.47 -12.31 1.38
N LEU A 104 -14.92 -11.07 1.37
CA LEU A 104 -14.51 -10.07 0.40
C LEU A 104 -13.32 -9.29 0.93
N ASN A 105 -12.18 -9.33 0.25
CA ASN A 105 -11.00 -8.54 0.55
C ASN A 105 -10.93 -7.35 -0.41
N ALA A 106 -11.36 -6.20 0.07
CA ALA A 106 -11.39 -4.95 -0.67
C ALA A 106 -10.29 -3.98 -0.22
N ASN A 107 -9.88 -3.09 -1.11
CA ASN A 107 -9.06 -1.94 -0.76
C ASN A 107 -9.90 -0.89 0.00
N THR A 108 -9.43 0.33 0.09
CA THR A 108 -10.18 1.43 0.69
C THR A 108 -11.45 1.69 -0.11
N LEU A 109 -12.60 1.57 0.55
CA LEU A 109 -13.92 1.86 -0.01
C LEU A 109 -14.45 3.19 0.51
N GLU A 110 -14.97 4.02 -0.36
CA GLU A 110 -15.66 5.25 0.02
C GLU A 110 -16.93 4.93 0.84
N LYS A 111 -17.38 5.90 1.67
CA LYS A 111 -18.62 5.73 2.47
C LYS A 111 -19.87 5.50 1.61
N ARG A 112 -19.85 6.00 0.36
CA ARG A 112 -20.94 5.84 -0.63
C ARG A 112 -20.81 4.61 -1.52
N SER A 113 -19.76 3.79 -1.36
CA SER A 113 -19.59 2.53 -2.10
C SER A 113 -20.80 1.62 -1.89
N LYS A 114 -21.34 1.07 -2.99
CA LYS A 114 -22.55 0.22 -2.97
C LYS A 114 -22.32 -1.04 -2.12
N ILE A 115 -21.21 -1.73 -2.36
CA ILE A 115 -20.89 -2.95 -1.63
C ILE A 115 -20.70 -2.69 -0.15
N ARG A 116 -20.05 -1.57 0.22
CA ARG A 116 -19.89 -1.17 1.61
C ARG A 116 -21.23 -0.89 2.28
N LEU A 117 -22.10 -0.10 1.64
CA LEU A 117 -23.43 0.21 2.15
C LEU A 117 -24.32 -1.04 2.29
N PHE A 118 -24.21 -1.98 1.35
CA PHE A 118 -24.90 -3.26 1.43
C PHE A 118 -24.48 -4.04 2.67
N PHE A 119 -23.16 -4.22 2.88
CA PHE A 119 -22.64 -4.96 4.05
C PHE A 119 -22.89 -4.26 5.38
N GLU A 120 -22.95 -2.93 5.43
CA GLU A 120 -23.23 -2.19 6.65
C GLU A 120 -24.72 -2.26 7.06
N LYS A 121 -25.64 -2.33 6.08
CA LYS A 121 -27.09 -2.33 6.32
C LYS A 121 -27.70 -3.71 6.52
N ASN A 122 -27.18 -4.74 5.85
CA ASN A 122 -27.73 -6.09 5.93
C ASN A 122 -27.35 -6.76 7.27
N LYS A 123 -28.32 -7.52 7.86
CA LYS A 123 -28.12 -8.19 9.16
C LYS A 123 -27.32 -9.48 9.06
N GLU A 124 -27.27 -10.09 7.88
CA GLU A 124 -26.56 -11.35 7.61
C GLU A 124 -25.12 -11.11 7.12
N THR A 125 -24.68 -9.85 7.09
CA THR A 125 -23.36 -9.47 6.63
C THR A 125 -22.58 -8.70 7.67
N ILE A 126 -21.26 -8.86 7.67
CA ILE A 126 -20.33 -8.22 8.60
C ILE A 126 -19.31 -7.39 7.82
N SER A 127 -19.23 -6.11 8.13
CA SER A 127 -18.25 -5.18 7.58
C SER A 127 -17.18 -4.88 8.62
N ILE A 128 -15.89 -5.07 8.25
CA ILE A 128 -14.75 -4.88 9.13
C ILE A 128 -13.80 -3.87 8.48
N PRO A 129 -13.72 -2.64 9.00
CA PRO A 129 -12.77 -1.65 8.52
C PRO A 129 -11.37 -1.89 9.11
N PHE A 130 -10.35 -1.75 8.25
CA PHE A 130 -8.93 -1.89 8.59
C PHE A 130 -8.20 -0.57 8.36
N TYR A 131 -7.72 0.03 9.43
CA TYR A 131 -6.97 1.29 9.41
C TYR A 131 -5.46 1.02 9.45
N GLU A 132 -4.67 1.95 8.96
CA GLU A 132 -3.21 1.91 9.09
C GLU A 132 -2.77 1.73 10.55
N ASP A 133 -1.71 0.97 10.75
CA ASP A 133 -1.08 0.84 12.05
C ASP A 133 -0.32 2.12 12.40
N ASN A 134 -0.35 2.47 13.67
CA ASN A 134 0.55 3.48 14.19
C ASN A 134 1.87 2.86 14.66
N ASN A 135 2.89 3.69 14.90
CA ASN A 135 4.20 3.23 15.34
C ASN A 135 4.13 2.41 16.64
N GLN A 136 3.23 2.74 17.56
CA GLN A 136 3.08 2.00 18.82
C GLN A 136 2.58 0.58 18.57
N THR A 137 1.61 0.40 17.66
CA THR A 137 1.09 -0.92 17.27
C THR A 137 2.19 -1.75 16.61
N LEU A 138 2.96 -1.16 15.69
CA LEU A 138 4.07 -1.86 15.04
C LEU A 138 5.18 -2.23 16.03
N MET A 139 5.54 -1.34 16.96
CA MET A 139 6.48 -1.65 18.05
C MET A 139 5.98 -2.81 18.91
N ALA A 140 4.69 -2.86 19.22
CA ALA A 140 4.10 -3.95 19.99
C ALA A 140 4.21 -5.30 19.25
N ILE A 141 4.00 -5.31 17.91
CA ILE A 141 4.17 -6.51 17.08
C ILE A 141 5.61 -7.00 17.14
N VAL A 142 6.60 -6.11 16.94
CA VAL A 142 8.03 -6.45 17.01
C VAL A 142 8.39 -7.01 18.38
N ASN A 143 7.99 -6.32 19.45
CA ASN A 143 8.26 -6.76 20.82
C ASN A 143 7.67 -8.15 21.10
N ASN A 144 6.41 -8.39 20.69
CA ASN A 144 5.76 -9.67 20.88
C ASN A 144 6.43 -10.79 20.07
N PHE A 145 6.88 -10.49 18.86
CA PHE A 145 7.62 -11.44 18.02
C PHE A 145 8.90 -11.92 18.69
N PHE A 146 9.75 -11.01 19.18
CA PHE A 146 11.00 -11.37 19.83
C PHE A 146 10.80 -12.00 21.21
N ARG A 147 9.82 -11.50 21.98
CA ARG A 147 9.49 -12.04 23.29
C ARG A 147 8.98 -13.48 23.25
N SER A 148 8.12 -13.79 22.28
CA SER A 148 7.58 -15.15 22.11
C SER A 148 8.68 -16.18 21.77
N ARG A 149 9.78 -15.72 21.14
CA ARG A 149 10.94 -16.53 20.76
C ARG A 149 12.07 -16.48 21.78
N LYS A 150 11.88 -15.74 22.89
CA LYS A 150 12.89 -15.53 23.94
C LYS A 150 14.20 -14.93 23.42
N ILE A 151 14.13 -14.06 22.43
CA ILE A 151 15.29 -13.40 21.81
C ILE A 151 15.39 -11.98 22.33
N LEU A 152 16.60 -11.59 22.72
CA LEU A 152 16.89 -10.23 23.17
C LEU A 152 17.11 -9.32 21.97
N ILE A 153 16.42 -8.18 21.97
CA ILE A 153 16.54 -7.13 20.96
C ILE A 153 16.66 -5.76 21.63
N ALA A 154 17.56 -4.92 21.14
CA ALA A 154 17.70 -3.56 21.63
C ALA A 154 16.54 -2.67 21.14
N GLN A 155 16.13 -1.69 21.97
CA GLN A 155 15.08 -0.74 21.60
C GLN A 155 15.41 0.05 20.32
N GLN A 156 16.69 0.35 20.10
CA GLN A 156 17.15 1.00 18.87
C GLN A 156 16.87 0.14 17.63
N SER A 157 17.08 -1.17 17.70
CA SER A 157 16.77 -2.13 16.63
C SER A 157 15.28 -2.17 16.32
N ILE A 158 14.43 -2.13 17.35
CA ILE A 158 12.96 -2.05 17.18
C ILE A 158 12.56 -0.78 16.43
N ASN A 159 13.15 0.35 16.86
CA ASN A 159 12.86 1.63 16.20
C ASN A 159 13.30 1.64 14.73
N ILE A 160 14.44 1.03 14.40
CA ILE A 160 14.92 0.88 13.01
C ILE A 160 13.92 0.08 12.19
N LEU A 161 13.48 -1.08 12.69
CA LEU A 161 12.50 -1.93 11.99
C LEU A 161 11.19 -1.18 11.73
N VAL A 162 10.63 -0.57 12.77
CA VAL A 162 9.34 0.14 12.66
C VAL A 162 9.42 1.35 11.74
N ASN A 163 10.48 2.15 11.86
CA ASN A 163 10.66 3.33 11.00
C ASN A 163 10.83 2.94 9.52
N ARG A 164 11.53 1.83 9.25
CA ARG A 164 11.74 1.34 7.89
C ARG A 164 10.45 0.79 7.25
N CYS A 165 9.56 0.23 8.05
CA CYS A 165 8.27 -0.30 7.55
C CYS A 165 7.23 0.80 7.27
N ARG A 166 7.43 2.05 7.71
CA ARG A 166 6.59 3.23 7.39
C ARG A 166 5.08 3.03 7.57
N GLY A 167 4.68 2.31 8.60
CA GLY A 167 3.27 2.01 8.84
C GLY A 167 2.74 0.78 8.10
N ASP A 168 3.52 0.17 7.22
CA ASP A 168 3.13 -1.02 6.48
C ASP A 168 3.41 -2.29 7.29
N ARG A 169 2.34 -2.89 7.82
CA ARG A 169 2.40 -4.15 8.57
C ARG A 169 2.87 -5.32 7.71
N GLN A 170 2.52 -5.36 6.41
CA GLN A 170 2.94 -6.46 5.54
C GLN A 170 4.46 -6.46 5.37
N ASN A 171 5.04 -5.28 5.15
CA ASN A 171 6.49 -5.12 5.09
C ASN A 171 7.14 -5.52 6.40
N LEU A 172 6.58 -5.10 7.55
CA LEU A 172 7.10 -5.51 8.86
C LEU A 172 7.08 -7.04 9.03
N ASN A 173 5.97 -7.69 8.69
CA ASN A 173 5.85 -9.15 8.78
C ASN A 173 6.87 -9.87 7.88
N ASN A 174 7.08 -9.38 6.67
CA ASN A 174 8.08 -9.93 5.75
C ASN A 174 9.50 -9.82 6.34
N GLU A 175 9.82 -8.69 6.97
CA GLU A 175 11.12 -8.51 7.61
C GLU A 175 11.27 -9.41 8.84
N LEU A 176 10.24 -9.54 9.65
CA LEU A 176 10.25 -10.44 10.80
C LEU A 176 10.42 -11.90 10.38
N GLN A 177 9.85 -12.34 9.26
CA GLN A 177 10.07 -13.69 8.71
C GLN A 177 11.53 -13.91 8.26
N LYS A 178 12.16 -12.94 7.59
CA LYS A 178 13.60 -13.02 7.25
C LYS A 178 14.46 -13.10 8.51
N ILE A 179 14.17 -12.27 9.49
CA ILE A 179 14.86 -12.30 10.78
C ILE A 179 14.67 -13.66 11.46
N GLU A 180 13.46 -14.21 11.45
CA GLU A 180 13.16 -15.53 12.02
C GLU A 180 14.06 -16.63 11.44
N SER A 181 14.22 -16.66 10.12
CA SER A 181 15.10 -17.61 9.45
C SER A 181 16.57 -17.46 9.85
N PHE A 182 17.01 -16.24 10.14
CA PHE A 182 18.39 -15.95 10.55
C PHE A 182 18.69 -16.30 12.02
N ILE A 183 17.70 -16.17 12.90
CA ILE A 183 17.89 -16.32 14.35
C ILE A 183 17.64 -17.73 14.86
N LEU A 184 17.38 -18.72 13.98
CA LEU A 184 17.04 -20.11 14.36
C LEU A 184 17.95 -20.73 15.45
N ASN A 185 19.19 -20.24 15.60
CA ASN A 185 20.14 -20.71 16.60
C ASN A 185 20.79 -19.58 17.43
N LYS A 186 20.15 -18.41 17.51
CA LYS A 186 20.68 -17.25 18.23
C LYS A 186 19.72 -16.81 19.35
N ASN A 187 20.28 -16.43 20.49
CA ASN A 187 19.52 -15.87 21.64
C ASN A 187 19.46 -14.34 21.63
N LYS A 188 20.20 -13.70 20.72
CA LYS A 188 20.29 -12.25 20.59
C LYS A 188 20.50 -11.86 19.13
N ILE A 189 19.98 -10.73 18.73
CA ILE A 189 20.27 -10.10 17.45
C ILE A 189 20.97 -8.76 17.69
N GLU A 190 22.09 -8.57 17.01
CA GLU A 190 22.83 -7.30 17.05
C GLU A 190 22.31 -6.34 15.98
N ILE A 191 22.57 -5.03 16.18
CA ILE A 191 22.14 -3.98 15.24
C ILE A 191 22.73 -4.22 13.85
N ASP A 192 24.00 -4.61 13.77
CA ASP A 192 24.70 -4.85 12.50
C ASP A 192 24.13 -6.05 11.74
N ASP A 193 23.75 -7.11 12.46
CA ASP A 193 23.04 -8.25 11.84
C ASP A 193 21.70 -7.80 11.26
N LEU A 194 20.97 -7.00 12.03
CA LEU A 194 19.68 -6.47 11.61
C LEU A 194 19.81 -5.56 10.38
N LEU A 195 20.80 -4.69 10.36
CA LEU A 195 21.06 -3.80 9.22
C LEU A 195 21.43 -4.56 7.95
N LYS A 196 22.15 -5.68 8.07
CA LYS A 196 22.51 -6.57 6.95
C LYS A 196 21.33 -7.39 6.45
N LEU A 197 20.49 -7.88 7.38
CA LEU A 197 19.32 -8.70 7.04
C LEU A 197 18.17 -7.87 6.49
N THR A 198 17.94 -6.77 7.12
CA THR A 198 16.99 -5.77 6.69
C THR A 198 17.67 -4.88 5.64
N ASN A 199 18.14 -5.47 4.54
CA ASN A 199 18.18 -4.78 3.27
C ASN A 199 16.71 -4.54 2.85
N LEU A 200 16.01 -3.85 3.73
CA LEU A 200 14.90 -3.03 3.33
C LEU A 200 15.55 -1.96 2.45
N ALA A 201 15.78 -2.30 1.20
CA ALA A 201 15.65 -1.30 0.18
C ALA A 201 14.41 -0.54 0.65
N GLU A 202 14.63 0.65 1.18
CA GLU A 202 13.53 1.53 1.46
C GLU A 202 12.81 1.54 0.13
N ASN A 203 11.65 0.83 0.04
CA ASN A 203 10.80 0.89 -1.13
C ASN A 203 10.28 2.32 -1.17
N TYR A 204 11.21 3.22 -1.40
CA TYR A 204 10.92 4.60 -1.68
C TYR A 204 10.03 4.56 -2.91
N ASN A 205 8.77 4.77 -2.67
CA ASN A 205 7.82 4.93 -3.74
C ASN A 205 8.44 5.93 -4.73
N VAL A 206 8.35 5.65 -6.02
CA VAL A 206 8.71 6.58 -7.09
C VAL A 206 8.26 8.00 -6.80
N SER A 207 7.08 8.14 -6.19
CA SER A 207 6.53 9.41 -5.72
C SER A 207 7.46 10.12 -4.74
N GLU A 208 8.06 9.40 -3.79
CA GLU A 208 8.93 9.97 -2.76
C GLU A 208 10.31 10.39 -3.31
N LEU A 209 10.84 9.63 -4.26
CA LEU A 209 12.06 10.01 -4.99
C LEU A 209 11.85 11.36 -5.68
N VAL A 210 10.75 11.49 -6.44
CA VAL A 210 10.42 12.69 -7.18
C VAL A 210 10.13 13.87 -6.24
N ASP A 211 9.35 13.65 -5.17
CA ASP A 211 9.06 14.71 -4.20
C ASP A 211 10.31 15.21 -3.49
N SER A 212 11.22 14.31 -3.11
CA SER A 212 12.49 14.68 -2.48
C SER A 212 13.40 15.46 -3.43
N CYS A 213 13.44 15.08 -4.70
CA CYS A 213 14.22 15.78 -5.72
C CYS A 213 13.66 17.19 -5.96
N LEU A 214 12.34 17.32 -6.15
CA LEU A 214 11.69 18.61 -6.34
C LEU A 214 11.79 19.49 -5.09
N ALA A 215 11.84 18.94 -3.89
CA ALA A 215 12.11 19.68 -2.65
C ALA A 215 13.61 19.99 -2.43
N LYS A 216 14.47 19.69 -3.41
CA LYS A 216 15.95 19.91 -3.32
C LYS A 216 16.61 19.20 -2.12
N ASN A 217 16.01 18.13 -1.61
CA ASN A 217 16.58 17.33 -0.53
C ASN A 217 17.63 16.35 -1.08
N LYS A 218 18.86 16.87 -1.30
CA LYS A 218 19.96 16.13 -1.89
C LYS A 218 20.27 14.81 -1.17
N ARG A 219 20.36 14.84 0.17
CA ARG A 219 20.72 13.65 0.95
C ARG A 219 19.69 12.54 0.77
N LYS A 220 18.41 12.88 0.88
CA LYS A 220 17.32 11.91 0.76
C LYS A 220 17.22 11.37 -0.66
N THR A 221 17.32 12.24 -1.68
CA THR A 221 17.27 11.84 -3.09
C THR A 221 18.38 10.86 -3.46
N ILE A 222 19.63 11.13 -3.04
CA ILE A 222 20.77 10.26 -3.32
C ILE A 222 20.63 8.92 -2.60
N ASN A 223 20.16 8.91 -1.34
CA ASN A 223 19.92 7.67 -0.61
C ASN A 223 18.89 6.80 -1.34
N ILE A 224 17.77 7.40 -1.78
CA ILE A 224 16.73 6.66 -2.51
C ILE A 224 17.27 6.09 -3.83
N LEU A 225 18.08 6.85 -4.59
CA LEU A 225 18.69 6.39 -5.82
C LEU A 225 19.64 5.20 -5.61
N ASN A 226 20.43 5.23 -4.54
CA ASN A 226 21.43 4.19 -4.27
C ASN A 226 20.83 2.92 -3.64
N GLU A 227 19.70 3.03 -2.97
CA GLU A 227 19.06 1.91 -2.27
C GLU A 227 18.12 1.10 -3.17
N ASN A 228 17.78 1.60 -4.35
CA ASN A 228 16.86 0.94 -5.28
C ASN A 228 17.55 0.52 -6.57
N ASN A 229 17.23 -0.68 -7.03
CA ASN A 229 17.59 -1.17 -8.36
C ASN A 229 16.41 -0.91 -9.30
N TYR A 230 16.53 0.08 -10.16
CA TYR A 230 15.48 0.44 -11.10
C TYR A 230 15.58 -0.37 -12.40
N SER A 231 14.44 -0.85 -12.88
CA SER A 231 14.28 -1.41 -14.23
C SER A 231 14.03 -0.31 -15.26
N LEU A 232 14.04 -0.66 -16.56
CA LEU A 232 13.63 0.26 -17.62
C LEU A 232 12.19 0.76 -17.44
N GLU A 233 11.30 -0.12 -17.01
CA GLU A 233 9.89 0.22 -16.74
C GLU A 233 9.79 1.23 -15.61
N ASP A 234 10.57 1.06 -14.54
CA ASP A 234 10.64 2.00 -13.43
C ASP A 234 11.14 3.37 -13.88
N CYS A 235 12.14 3.42 -14.76
CA CYS A 235 12.64 4.68 -15.32
C CYS A 235 11.53 5.47 -16.05
N ILE A 236 10.68 4.77 -16.80
CA ILE A 236 9.55 5.40 -17.49
C ILE A 236 8.50 5.90 -16.49
N ILE A 237 8.23 5.13 -15.44
CA ILE A 237 7.29 5.52 -14.38
C ILE A 237 7.82 6.74 -13.63
N ILE A 238 9.11 6.77 -13.29
CA ILE A 238 9.76 7.87 -12.57
C ILE A 238 9.67 9.15 -13.40
N ILE A 239 10.06 9.12 -14.68
CA ILE A 239 10.07 10.32 -15.52
C ILE A 239 8.65 10.88 -15.74
N ARG A 240 7.66 10.02 -15.91
CA ARG A 240 6.26 10.43 -15.99
C ARG A 240 5.74 11.03 -14.68
N THR A 241 6.17 10.48 -13.55
CA THR A 241 5.83 11.02 -12.22
C THR A 241 6.45 12.42 -12.05
N PHE A 242 7.70 12.63 -12.51
CA PHE A 242 8.31 13.95 -12.58
C PHE A 242 7.45 14.92 -13.38
N LEU A 243 7.02 14.53 -14.58
CA LEU A 243 6.20 15.38 -15.45
C LEU A 243 4.88 15.79 -14.77
N ILE A 244 4.19 14.85 -14.15
CA ILE A 244 2.91 15.11 -13.45
C ILE A 244 3.13 16.09 -12.29
N LYS A 245 4.15 15.82 -11.45
CA LYS A 245 4.42 16.65 -10.27
C LYS A 245 4.99 18.02 -10.64
N SER A 246 5.80 18.12 -11.67
CA SER A 246 6.30 19.41 -12.19
C SER A 246 5.18 20.26 -12.77
N LYS A 247 4.21 19.69 -13.49
CA LYS A 247 3.01 20.41 -13.95
C LYS A 247 2.16 20.93 -12.78
N ARG A 248 2.04 20.13 -11.71
CA ARG A 248 1.40 20.60 -10.46
C ARG A 248 2.18 21.77 -9.87
N LEU A 249 3.49 21.62 -9.75
CA LEU A 249 4.37 22.63 -9.16
C LEU A 249 4.33 23.94 -9.97
N LEU A 250 4.32 23.86 -11.31
CA LEU A 250 4.20 25.02 -12.19
C LEU A 250 2.98 25.88 -11.82
N LYS A 251 1.82 25.23 -11.66
CA LYS A 251 0.58 25.92 -11.28
C LYS A 251 0.67 26.53 -9.88
N LEU A 252 1.27 25.81 -8.93
CA LEU A 252 1.43 26.31 -7.55
C LEU A 252 2.43 27.47 -7.48
N SER A 253 3.55 27.39 -8.21
CA SER A 253 4.55 28.48 -8.27
C SER A 253 3.97 29.72 -8.93
N THR A 254 3.19 29.56 -10.00
CA THR A 254 2.48 30.71 -10.63
C THR A 254 1.54 31.41 -9.65
N ASP A 255 0.74 30.65 -8.91
CA ASP A 255 -0.18 31.22 -7.92
C ASP A 255 0.57 31.91 -6.78
N TYR A 256 1.72 31.37 -6.36
CA TYR A 256 2.57 31.94 -5.33
C TYR A 256 3.25 33.24 -5.78
N GLU A 257 3.84 33.27 -6.99
CA GLU A 257 4.47 34.48 -7.55
C GLU A 257 3.46 35.62 -7.82
N ASN A 258 2.17 35.28 -8.04
CA ASN A 258 1.08 36.26 -8.11
C ASN A 258 0.67 36.82 -6.74
N GLY A 259 1.46 36.61 -5.68
CA GLY A 259 1.31 37.22 -4.36
C GLY A 259 0.35 36.50 -3.41
N LYS A 260 -0.10 35.27 -3.74
CA LYS A 260 -0.90 34.46 -2.82
C LYS A 260 -0.03 33.87 -1.71
N LYS A 261 -0.57 33.73 -0.51
CA LYS A 261 0.14 33.01 0.57
C LYS A 261 0.27 31.52 0.24
N ILE A 262 1.41 30.90 0.56
CA ILE A 262 1.68 29.48 0.30
C ILE A 262 0.58 28.57 0.87
N THR A 263 0.10 28.84 2.06
CA THR A 263 -1.00 28.09 2.70
C THR A 263 -2.27 28.11 1.88
N ASP A 264 -2.60 29.27 1.29
CA ASP A 264 -3.80 29.47 0.48
C ASP A 264 -3.65 28.78 -0.88
N VAL A 265 -2.45 28.86 -1.49
CA VAL A 265 -2.10 28.15 -2.73
C VAL A 265 -2.27 26.64 -2.56
N ILE A 266 -1.73 26.07 -1.48
CA ILE A 266 -1.82 24.63 -1.21
C ILE A 266 -3.25 24.19 -0.91
N SER A 267 -4.00 24.99 -0.14
CA SER A 267 -5.37 24.63 0.29
C SER A 267 -6.41 24.77 -0.82
N SER A 268 -6.20 25.70 -1.77
CA SER A 268 -7.10 25.95 -2.90
C SER A 268 -6.85 25.04 -4.11
N TYR A 269 -5.75 24.30 -4.13
CA TYR A 269 -5.40 23.43 -5.26
C TYR A 269 -6.42 22.31 -5.45
N LYS A 270 -6.75 22.01 -6.71
CA LYS A 270 -7.66 20.91 -7.07
C LYS A 270 -6.99 19.96 -8.07
N PRO A 271 -6.98 18.63 -7.78
CA PRO A 271 -7.53 17.96 -6.60
C PRO A 271 -6.76 18.31 -5.31
N PRO A 272 -7.40 18.21 -4.13
CA PRO A 272 -6.76 18.60 -2.87
C PRO A 272 -5.45 17.85 -2.61
N ILE A 273 -4.43 18.58 -2.15
CA ILE A 273 -3.14 17.98 -1.76
C ILE A 273 -3.34 17.24 -0.44
N PHE A 274 -2.87 15.97 -0.42
CA PHE A 274 -2.96 15.15 0.77
C PHE A 274 -2.23 15.81 1.95
N TRP A 275 -2.80 15.74 3.13
CA TRP A 275 -2.30 16.48 4.29
C TRP A 275 -0.85 16.12 4.67
N LYS A 276 -0.41 14.85 4.48
CA LYS A 276 0.97 14.40 4.72
C LYS A 276 1.98 15.04 3.74
N ASP A 277 1.52 15.41 2.53
CA ASP A 277 2.38 15.94 1.47
C ASP A 277 2.51 17.47 1.52
N LYS A 278 1.68 18.15 2.32
CA LYS A 278 1.65 19.62 2.33
C LYS A 278 3.00 20.24 2.64
N ALA A 279 3.73 19.72 3.63
CA ALA A 279 5.04 20.22 4.03
C ALA A 279 6.08 20.11 2.90
N ILE A 280 6.16 18.95 2.24
CA ILE A 280 7.11 18.76 1.14
C ILE A 280 6.73 19.61 -0.10
N VAL A 281 5.44 19.80 -0.36
CA VAL A 281 4.96 20.68 -1.42
C VAL A 281 5.29 22.15 -1.12
N GLU A 282 5.21 22.56 0.14
CA GLU A 282 5.65 23.90 0.55
C GLU A 282 7.14 24.13 0.27
N ASP A 283 8.00 23.13 0.60
CA ASP A 283 9.42 23.18 0.29
C ASP A 283 9.67 23.24 -1.23
N GLN A 284 8.90 22.50 -2.02
CA GLN A 284 8.97 22.54 -3.48
C GLN A 284 8.64 23.94 -4.03
N ILE A 285 7.55 24.57 -3.57
CA ILE A 285 7.17 25.92 -4.01
C ILE A 285 8.25 26.95 -3.68
N LYS A 286 8.89 26.83 -2.51
CA LYS A 286 9.99 27.72 -2.10
C LYS A 286 11.28 27.49 -2.92
N SER A 287 11.46 26.29 -3.45
CA SER A 287 12.69 25.88 -4.14
C SER A 287 12.67 26.14 -5.66
N TRP A 288 11.54 26.52 -6.24
CA TRP A 288 11.40 26.64 -7.68
C TRP A 288 10.62 27.88 -8.09
N SER A 289 11.21 28.72 -8.95
CA SER A 289 10.49 29.77 -9.66
C SER A 289 9.66 29.18 -10.80
N TYR A 290 8.64 29.89 -11.25
CA TYR A 290 7.82 29.54 -12.42
C TYR A 290 8.69 29.20 -13.63
N ILE A 291 9.67 30.07 -13.97
CA ILE A 291 10.56 29.91 -15.13
C ILE A 291 11.36 28.60 -15.02
N ASN A 292 11.95 28.34 -13.87
CA ASN A 292 12.77 27.14 -13.64
C ASN A 292 11.94 25.84 -13.71
N VAL A 293 10.67 25.88 -13.29
CA VAL A 293 9.76 24.71 -13.43
C VAL A 293 9.37 24.50 -14.89
N GLU A 294 9.18 25.56 -15.67
CA GLU A 294 8.89 25.45 -17.10
C GLU A 294 10.07 24.81 -17.85
N GLU A 295 11.30 25.27 -17.61
CA GLU A 295 12.52 24.66 -18.15
C GLU A 295 12.68 23.19 -17.73
N LEU A 296 12.37 22.86 -16.46
CA LEU A 296 12.38 21.50 -15.97
C LEU A 296 11.41 20.60 -16.76
N ILE A 297 10.21 21.08 -17.08
CA ILE A 297 9.22 20.33 -17.87
C ILE A 297 9.74 20.03 -19.26
N TYR A 298 10.39 21.00 -19.95
CA TYR A 298 11.02 20.75 -21.24
C TYR A 298 12.11 19.71 -21.14
N LYS A 299 12.97 19.81 -20.14
CA LYS A 299 14.05 18.85 -19.91
C LYS A 299 13.54 17.43 -19.60
N ILE A 300 12.46 17.30 -18.83
CA ILE A 300 11.79 16.03 -18.55
C ILE A 300 11.35 15.34 -19.86
N ASN A 301 10.76 16.10 -20.81
CA ASN A 301 10.32 15.55 -22.08
C ASN A 301 11.52 15.09 -22.94
N GLU A 302 12.63 15.83 -22.94
CA GLU A 302 13.86 15.41 -23.63
C GLU A 302 14.43 14.12 -23.03
N ILE A 303 14.50 14.02 -21.71
CA ILE A 303 14.95 12.82 -21.00
C ILE A 303 14.03 11.63 -21.28
N GLU A 304 12.70 11.82 -21.32
CA GLU A 304 11.75 10.75 -21.66
C GLU A 304 12.03 10.21 -23.08
N LEU A 305 12.27 11.08 -24.04
CA LEU A 305 12.62 10.68 -25.41
C LEU A 305 13.96 9.93 -25.47
N LEU A 306 14.95 10.40 -24.71
CA LEU A 306 16.28 9.78 -24.64
C LEU A 306 16.22 8.37 -24.07
N ILE A 307 15.50 8.18 -22.95
CA ILE A 307 15.29 6.89 -22.30
C ILE A 307 14.58 5.90 -23.24
N LYS A 308 13.55 6.35 -23.95
CA LYS A 308 12.81 5.49 -24.89
C LYS A 308 13.61 5.07 -26.11
N LYS A 309 14.54 5.92 -26.58
CA LYS A 309 15.41 5.63 -27.72
C LYS A 309 16.59 4.74 -27.35
N ASN A 310 17.09 4.82 -26.12
CA ASN A 310 18.31 4.17 -25.67
C ASN A 310 18.07 3.41 -24.36
N SER A 311 17.39 2.27 -24.45
CA SER A 311 17.03 1.44 -23.29
C SER A 311 18.23 1.03 -22.44
N ASP A 312 19.38 0.77 -23.06
CA ASP A 312 20.58 0.23 -22.40
C ASP A 312 21.22 1.22 -21.40
N ILE A 313 21.04 2.52 -21.64
CA ILE A 313 21.57 3.58 -20.78
C ILE A 313 20.49 4.31 -19.97
N ALA A 314 19.26 3.85 -20.02
CA ALA A 314 18.10 4.52 -19.43
C ALA A 314 18.30 4.85 -17.95
N ILE A 315 18.83 3.91 -17.17
CA ILE A 315 19.08 4.08 -15.73
C ILE A 315 20.12 5.17 -15.49
N ASN A 316 21.21 5.18 -16.26
CA ASN A 316 22.27 6.18 -16.12
C ASN A 316 21.77 7.57 -16.49
N VAL A 317 21.00 7.69 -17.58
CA VAL A 317 20.41 8.95 -18.04
C VAL A 317 19.46 9.51 -16.96
N LEU A 318 18.59 8.66 -16.42
CA LEU A 318 17.65 9.07 -15.36
C LEU A 318 18.39 9.49 -14.09
N SER A 319 19.36 8.69 -13.64
CA SER A 319 20.12 8.98 -12.42
C SER A 319 20.88 10.29 -12.53
N ASN A 320 21.55 10.53 -13.67
CA ASN A 320 22.25 11.78 -13.92
C ASN A 320 21.29 12.98 -13.94
N PHE A 321 20.14 12.85 -14.60
CA PHE A 321 19.10 13.87 -14.59
C PHE A 321 18.66 14.21 -13.17
N ILE A 322 18.34 13.21 -12.32
CA ILE A 322 17.89 13.43 -10.95
C ILE A 322 18.98 14.11 -10.10
N ILE A 323 20.24 13.65 -10.22
CA ILE A 323 21.36 14.22 -9.48
C ILE A 323 21.57 15.69 -9.90
N GLU A 324 21.51 15.99 -11.17
CA GLU A 324 21.62 17.35 -11.69
C GLU A 324 20.51 18.25 -11.12
N GLN A 325 19.24 17.78 -11.15
CA GLN A 325 18.13 18.58 -10.65
C GLN A 325 18.22 18.86 -9.15
N VAL A 326 18.72 17.92 -8.34
CA VAL A 326 18.84 18.11 -6.91
C VAL A 326 20.08 18.91 -6.52
N THR A 327 21.10 19.00 -7.40
CA THR A 327 22.36 19.71 -7.11
C THR A 327 22.41 21.10 -7.73
N SER A 328 21.62 21.36 -8.80
CA SER A 328 21.54 22.69 -9.40
C SER A 328 21.10 23.72 -8.36
N ALA A 329 21.96 24.71 -8.10
CA ALA A 329 21.59 25.88 -7.30
C ALA A 329 20.48 26.66 -8.03
N ASN A 330 19.52 27.17 -7.30
CA ASN A 330 18.61 28.16 -7.85
C ASN A 330 19.42 29.45 -8.04
N ASN A 331 19.83 29.74 -9.28
CA ASN A 331 20.30 31.07 -9.65
C ASN A 331 19.11 32.01 -9.79
#